data_02a1d2bf68d62e54b8863fb2925d8ebe
#
_entry.id   02a1d2bf68d62e54b8863fb2925d8ebe
#
_cell.length_a   1.000
_cell.length_b   1.000
_cell.length_c   1.000
_cell.angle_alpha   90.00
_cell.angle_beta   90.00
_cell.angle_gamma   90.00
#
_symmetry.space_group_name_H-M   'P 1'
#
loop_
_entity.id
_entity.type
_entity.pdbx_description
1 polymer ?
#
loop_
_entity_poly.entity_id
_entity_poly.type
_entity_poly.pdbx_seq_one_letter_code
_entity_poly.pdbx_strand_id
1 'polypeptide(L)'
;MNFDFSDDQQAIKRTAKELLAERFKMERVRELAEAGKYDDAAWRELCELGWPGIFVGEDLGGQGLGTVELIILMEELGYALAPLPFLSNAAAGLVLDAAGSDEQKERWLPGIASGEARGTVGML
;
A
#
# COMPACT_ATOMS: atom_id res chain seq x y z
N MET A 1 -29.50 -0.46 -4.46
CA MET A 1 -28.07 -0.84 -4.46
C MET A 1 -27.29 0.34 -3.90
N ASN A 2 -26.54 0.17 -2.84
CA ASN A 2 -25.76 1.24 -2.23
C ASN A 2 -24.30 1.10 -2.72
N PHE A 3 -23.77 2.15 -3.34
CA PHE A 3 -22.38 2.21 -3.81
C PHE A 3 -21.46 3.03 -2.88
N ASP A 4 -21.99 3.49 -1.75
CA ASP A 4 -21.19 4.21 -0.77
C ASP A 4 -20.24 3.26 -0.04
N PHE A 5 -19.13 3.80 0.41
CA PHE A 5 -18.22 3.06 1.28
C PHE A 5 -18.89 2.75 2.62
N SER A 6 -18.56 1.59 3.18
CA SER A 6 -18.93 1.25 4.55
C SER A 6 -18.29 2.22 5.55
N ASP A 7 -18.78 2.21 6.79
CA ASP A 7 -18.24 3.04 7.87
C ASP A 7 -16.74 2.74 8.10
N ASP A 8 -16.35 1.47 8.03
CA ASP A 8 -14.95 1.04 8.17
C ASP A 8 -14.09 1.54 7.01
N GLN A 9 -14.59 1.44 5.77
CA GLN A 9 -13.91 1.95 4.58
C GLN A 9 -13.75 3.47 4.63
N GLN A 10 -14.78 4.19 5.09
CA GLN A 10 -14.69 5.64 5.30
C GLN A 10 -13.70 6.00 6.41
N ALA A 11 -13.59 5.20 7.46
CA ALA A 11 -12.59 5.39 8.51
C ALA A 11 -11.17 5.21 7.97
N ILE A 12 -10.92 4.18 7.16
CA ILE A 12 -9.64 3.96 6.46
C ILE A 12 -9.29 5.17 5.59
N LYS A 13 -10.23 5.65 4.77
CA LYS A 13 -10.03 6.81 3.91
C LYS A 13 -9.67 8.06 4.69
N ARG A 14 -10.40 8.35 5.75
CA ARG A 14 -10.16 9.51 6.61
C ARG A 14 -8.79 9.45 7.28
N THR A 15 -8.44 8.32 7.88
CA THR A 15 -7.14 8.11 8.52
C THR A 15 -5.99 8.28 7.51
N ALA A 16 -6.12 7.68 6.32
CA ALA A 16 -5.13 7.81 5.26
C ALA A 16 -4.95 9.27 4.84
N LYS A 17 -6.05 9.97 4.59
CA LYS A 17 -6.04 11.37 4.18
C LYS A 17 -5.34 12.26 5.20
N GLU A 18 -5.66 12.11 6.49
CA GLU A 18 -5.06 12.91 7.57
C GLU A 18 -3.58 12.63 7.73
N LEU A 19 -3.18 11.35 7.78
CA LEU A 19 -1.79 10.94 7.91
C LEU A 19 -0.93 11.45 6.75
N LEU A 20 -1.39 11.23 5.52
CA LEU A 20 -0.65 11.60 4.32
C LEU A 20 -0.55 13.12 4.14
N ALA A 21 -1.58 13.87 4.50
CA ALA A 21 -1.54 15.32 4.50
C ALA A 21 -0.50 15.89 5.49
N GLU A 22 -0.33 15.22 6.62
CA GLU A 22 0.68 15.59 7.62
C GLU A 22 2.11 15.24 7.17
N ARG A 23 2.30 14.05 6.59
CA ARG A 23 3.63 13.56 6.20
C ARG A 23 4.14 14.11 4.88
N PHE A 24 3.25 14.36 3.93
CA PHE A 24 3.60 14.74 2.55
C PHE A 24 3.07 16.14 2.20
N LYS A 25 3.53 17.15 2.92
CA LYS A 25 3.38 18.54 2.50
C LYS A 25 4.13 18.74 1.19
N MET A 26 3.64 19.60 0.32
CA MET A 26 4.18 19.77 -1.04
C MET A 26 5.68 20.08 -1.05
N GLU A 27 6.17 20.82 -0.08
CA GLU A 27 7.60 21.10 0.07
C GLU A 27 8.42 19.82 0.26
N ARG A 28 7.94 18.92 1.13
CA ARG A 28 8.59 17.63 1.36
C ARG A 28 8.56 16.72 0.13
N VAL A 29 7.43 16.71 -0.59
CA VAL A 29 7.31 15.95 -1.85
C VAL A 29 8.32 16.43 -2.88
N ARG A 30 8.47 17.75 -3.03
CA ARG A 30 9.47 18.35 -3.94
C ARG A 30 10.91 18.00 -3.56
N GLU A 31 11.25 18.12 -2.29
CA GLU A 31 12.59 17.72 -1.80
C GLU A 31 12.93 16.28 -2.15
N LEU A 32 12.00 15.35 -1.89
CA LEU A 32 12.18 13.93 -2.17
C LEU A 32 12.28 13.66 -3.68
N ALA A 33 11.45 14.31 -4.47
CA ALA A 33 11.47 14.18 -5.94
C ALA A 33 12.79 14.69 -6.53
N GLU A 34 13.27 15.87 -6.07
CA GLU A 34 14.55 16.42 -6.51
C GLU A 34 15.74 15.54 -6.09
N ALA A 35 15.67 14.94 -4.92
CA ALA A 35 16.68 14.01 -4.42
C ALA A 35 16.59 12.61 -5.07
N GLY A 36 15.52 12.30 -5.81
CA GLY A 36 15.27 10.98 -6.37
C GLY A 36 15.17 9.89 -5.30
N LYS A 37 14.52 10.19 -4.17
CA LYS A 37 14.45 9.29 -3.00
C LYS A 37 13.02 9.04 -2.56
N TYR A 38 12.80 7.85 -1.99
CA TYR A 38 11.63 7.56 -1.20
C TYR A 38 11.79 8.09 0.23
N ASP A 39 10.66 8.31 0.92
CA ASP A 39 10.65 8.57 2.36
C ASP A 39 10.64 7.25 3.13
N ASP A 40 11.81 6.77 3.52
CA ASP A 40 11.93 5.49 4.23
C ASP A 40 11.29 5.50 5.62
N ALA A 41 11.21 6.66 6.27
CA ALA A 41 10.53 6.77 7.56
C ALA A 41 9.01 6.65 7.40
N ALA A 42 8.45 7.33 6.40
CA ALA A 42 7.03 7.20 6.08
C ALA A 42 6.69 5.78 5.60
N TRP A 43 7.55 5.16 4.79
CA TRP A 43 7.36 3.77 4.40
C TRP A 43 7.24 2.83 5.59
N ARG A 44 8.14 2.94 6.56
CA ARG A 44 8.07 2.13 7.79
C ARG A 44 6.79 2.36 8.57
N GLU A 45 6.35 3.61 8.69
CA GLU A 45 5.08 3.94 9.35
C GLU A 45 3.88 3.28 8.67
N LEU A 46 3.83 3.29 7.33
CA LEU A 46 2.79 2.60 6.57
C LEU A 46 2.85 1.08 6.75
N CYS A 47 4.05 0.53 6.84
CA CYS A 47 4.24 -0.90 7.11
C CYS A 47 3.74 -1.30 8.51
N GLU A 48 4.01 -0.49 9.52
CA GLU A 48 3.50 -0.68 10.89
C GLU A 48 1.97 -0.61 10.95
N LEU A 49 1.35 0.19 10.12
CA LEU A 49 -0.10 0.26 9.96
C LEU A 49 -0.70 -0.91 9.17
N GLY A 50 0.14 -1.75 8.58
CA GLY A 50 -0.27 -2.90 7.78
C GLY A 50 -0.80 -2.56 6.38
N TRP A 51 -0.56 -1.37 5.89
CA TRP A 51 -1.10 -0.91 4.60
C TRP A 51 -0.60 -1.70 3.39
N PRO A 52 0.69 -2.07 3.29
CA PRO A 52 1.17 -2.88 2.16
C PRO A 52 0.49 -4.24 2.05
N GLY A 53 0.04 -4.80 3.16
CA GLY A 53 -0.64 -6.08 3.24
C GLY A 53 -2.15 -5.99 3.39
N ILE A 54 -2.78 -4.86 3.12
CA ILE A 54 -4.20 -4.63 3.40
C ILE A 54 -5.11 -5.67 2.71
N PHE A 55 -4.76 -6.11 1.52
CA PHE A 55 -5.51 -7.08 0.71
C PHE A 55 -4.99 -8.53 0.85
N VAL A 56 -3.86 -8.74 1.48
CA VAL A 56 -3.28 -10.05 1.70
C VAL A 56 -3.99 -10.76 2.84
N GLY A 57 -4.22 -12.07 2.71
CA GLY A 57 -4.89 -12.87 3.74
C GLY A 57 -4.13 -12.86 5.08
N GLU A 58 -4.85 -12.97 6.17
CA GLU A 58 -4.27 -12.98 7.53
C GLU A 58 -3.31 -14.15 7.74
N ASP A 59 -3.58 -15.29 7.11
CA ASP A 59 -2.72 -16.48 7.11
C ASP A 59 -1.34 -16.24 6.49
N LEU A 60 -1.21 -15.22 5.64
CA LEU A 60 0.03 -14.79 4.99
C LEU A 60 0.57 -13.46 5.55
N GLY A 61 0.09 -13.05 6.70
CA GLY A 61 0.56 -11.86 7.40
C GLY A 61 -0.08 -10.53 6.98
N GLY A 62 -1.15 -10.58 6.18
CA GLY A 62 -1.90 -9.41 5.74
C GLY A 62 -3.05 -9.04 6.69
N GLN A 63 -3.82 -8.03 6.31
CA GLN A 63 -4.97 -7.54 7.06
C GLN A 63 -6.27 -8.28 6.70
N GLY A 64 -6.27 -9.08 5.65
CA GLY A 64 -7.43 -9.85 5.20
C GLY A 64 -8.60 -9.02 4.69
N LEU A 65 -8.35 -7.76 4.31
CA LEU A 65 -9.35 -6.90 3.69
C LEU A 65 -9.37 -7.12 2.17
N GLY A 66 -10.08 -6.27 1.45
CA GLY A 66 -10.27 -6.45 0.01
C GLY A 66 -9.52 -5.45 -0.86
N THR A 67 -9.74 -5.59 -2.15
CA THR A 67 -9.19 -4.65 -3.15
C THR A 67 -9.83 -3.27 -3.07
N VAL A 68 -11.02 -3.13 -2.54
CA VAL A 68 -11.68 -1.83 -2.34
C VAL A 68 -10.88 -1.01 -1.33
N GLU A 69 -10.49 -1.59 -0.22
CA GLU A 69 -9.66 -0.94 0.80
C GLU A 69 -8.27 -0.57 0.25
N LEU A 70 -7.69 -1.45 -0.57
CA LEU A 70 -6.45 -1.15 -1.28
C LEU A 70 -6.60 0.07 -2.20
N ILE A 71 -7.67 0.14 -2.98
CA ILE A 71 -7.94 1.26 -3.89
C ILE A 71 -8.12 2.57 -3.12
N ILE A 72 -8.79 2.54 -1.98
CA ILE A 72 -8.94 3.70 -1.09
C ILE A 72 -7.57 4.24 -0.68
N LEU A 73 -6.66 3.38 -0.25
CA LEU A 73 -5.29 3.79 0.10
C LEU A 73 -4.53 4.32 -1.11
N MET A 74 -4.65 3.67 -2.26
CA MET A 74 -3.98 4.10 -3.49
C MET A 74 -4.47 5.46 -3.97
N GLU A 75 -5.77 5.74 -3.86
CA GLU A 75 -6.34 7.05 -4.18
C GLU A 75 -5.74 8.16 -3.31
N GLU A 76 -5.69 7.94 -1.99
CA GLU A 76 -5.15 8.94 -1.06
C GLU A 76 -3.63 9.11 -1.21
N LEU A 77 -2.88 8.03 -1.44
CA LEU A 77 -1.45 8.08 -1.74
C LEU A 77 -1.16 8.86 -3.03
N GLY A 78 -1.97 8.64 -4.06
CA GLY A 78 -1.88 9.37 -5.32
C GLY A 78 -2.22 10.85 -5.16
N TYR A 79 -3.26 11.16 -4.43
CA TYR A 79 -3.66 12.54 -4.13
C TYR A 79 -2.56 13.30 -3.37
N ALA A 80 -1.91 12.65 -2.42
CA ALA A 80 -0.80 13.23 -1.67
C ALA A 80 0.52 13.27 -2.45
N LEU A 81 0.59 12.67 -3.64
CA LEU A 81 1.83 12.47 -4.40
C LEU A 81 2.94 11.81 -3.56
N ALA A 82 2.56 10.86 -2.71
CA ALA A 82 3.46 10.21 -1.78
C ALA A 82 4.57 9.44 -2.51
N PRO A 83 5.85 9.82 -2.39
CA PRO A 83 6.94 9.16 -3.08
C PRO A 83 7.35 7.88 -2.35
N LEU A 84 6.52 6.87 -2.45
CA LEU A 84 6.67 5.58 -1.80
C LEU A 84 6.53 4.44 -2.80
N PRO A 85 7.16 3.28 -2.55
CA PRO A 85 7.06 2.12 -3.43
C PRO A 85 5.76 1.33 -3.21
N PHE A 86 4.65 2.00 -2.92
CA PHE A 86 3.39 1.35 -2.57
C PHE A 86 2.73 0.73 -3.80
N LEU A 87 2.57 1.47 -4.88
CA LEU A 87 1.92 1.00 -6.10
C LEU A 87 2.62 -0.22 -6.70
N SER A 88 3.93 -0.16 -6.84
CA SER A 88 4.71 -1.28 -7.39
C SER A 88 4.64 -2.52 -6.51
N ASN A 89 4.71 -2.32 -5.20
CA ASN A 89 4.61 -3.40 -4.22
C ASN A 89 3.21 -4.05 -4.21
N ALA A 90 2.16 -3.24 -4.25
CA ALA A 90 0.79 -3.71 -4.36
C ALA A 90 0.54 -4.48 -5.66
N ALA A 91 1.04 -3.99 -6.78
CA ALA A 91 0.92 -4.66 -8.07
C ALA A 91 1.60 -6.04 -8.05
N ALA A 92 2.81 -6.15 -7.51
CA ALA A 92 3.51 -7.43 -7.36
C ALA A 92 2.73 -8.39 -6.44
N GLY A 93 2.21 -7.90 -5.34
CA GLY A 93 1.39 -8.68 -4.41
C GLY A 93 0.10 -9.18 -5.05
N LEU A 94 -0.61 -8.35 -5.80
CA LEU A 94 -1.84 -8.74 -6.50
C LEU A 94 -1.59 -9.81 -7.55
N VAL A 95 -0.50 -9.72 -8.31
CA VAL A 95 -0.13 -10.73 -9.31
C VAL A 95 0.18 -12.07 -8.62
N LEU A 96 0.93 -12.05 -7.54
CA LEU A 96 1.22 -13.25 -6.75
C LEU A 96 -0.03 -13.86 -6.14
N ASP A 97 -0.91 -13.06 -5.58
CA ASP A 97 -2.15 -13.51 -4.96
C ASP A 97 -3.10 -14.12 -5.99
N ALA A 98 -3.20 -13.54 -7.18
CA ALA A 98 -4.08 -14.00 -8.24
C ALA A 98 -3.55 -15.22 -9.02
N ALA A 99 -2.25 -15.28 -9.28
CA ALA A 99 -1.65 -16.21 -10.23
C ALA A 99 -0.48 -17.04 -9.68
N GLY A 100 0.00 -16.76 -8.48
CA GLY A 100 1.07 -17.51 -7.85
C GLY A 100 0.63 -18.92 -7.40
N SER A 101 1.56 -19.86 -7.37
CA SER A 101 1.36 -21.13 -6.67
C SER A 101 1.31 -20.92 -5.16
N ASP A 102 0.80 -21.90 -4.42
CA ASP A 102 0.78 -21.84 -2.95
C ASP A 102 2.19 -21.63 -2.36
N GLU A 103 3.19 -22.34 -2.91
CA GLU A 103 4.59 -22.16 -2.54
C GLU A 103 5.10 -20.73 -2.79
N GLN A 104 4.74 -20.14 -3.92
CA GLN A 104 5.14 -18.76 -4.25
C GLN A 104 4.46 -17.75 -3.35
N LYS A 105 3.18 -17.95 -3.04
CA LYS A 105 2.44 -17.09 -2.10
C LYS A 105 3.03 -17.15 -0.71
N GLU A 106 3.25 -18.35 -0.17
CA GLU A 106 3.85 -18.54 1.15
C GLU A 106 5.27 -17.95 1.26
N ARG A 107 6.03 -18.02 0.17
CA ARG A 107 7.40 -17.52 0.13
C ARG A 107 7.48 -15.99 0.07
N TRP A 108 6.61 -15.34 -0.70
CA TRP A 108 6.80 -13.94 -1.05
C TRP A 108 5.76 -12.97 -0.47
N LEU A 109 4.50 -13.39 -0.32
CA LEU A 109 3.45 -12.50 0.17
C LEU A 109 3.66 -12.00 1.59
N PRO A 110 4.18 -12.78 2.55
CA PRO A 110 4.45 -12.25 3.88
C PRO A 110 5.44 -11.07 3.88
N GLY A 111 6.51 -11.15 3.10
CA GLY A 111 7.49 -10.07 2.96
C GLY A 111 6.91 -8.84 2.26
N ILE A 112 6.05 -9.03 1.27
CA ILE A 112 5.32 -7.94 0.59
C ILE A 112 4.32 -7.30 1.54
N ALA A 113 3.58 -8.09 2.31
CA ALA A 113 2.59 -7.59 3.28
C ALA A 113 3.23 -6.79 4.41
N SER A 114 4.38 -7.21 4.91
CA SER A 114 5.13 -6.48 5.93
C SER A 114 5.90 -5.27 5.38
N GLY A 115 6.10 -5.20 4.07
CA GLY A 115 6.93 -4.17 3.43
C GLY A 115 8.44 -4.39 3.54
N GLU A 116 8.89 -5.49 4.12
CA GLU A 116 10.31 -5.88 4.13
C GLU A 116 10.81 -6.20 2.72
N ALA A 117 10.00 -6.90 1.94
CA ALA A 117 10.22 -7.08 0.52
C ALA A 117 9.48 -5.99 -0.27
N ARG A 118 10.14 -5.46 -1.29
CA ARG A 118 9.56 -4.47 -2.20
C ARG A 118 9.49 -5.08 -3.58
N GLY A 119 8.27 -5.37 -4.02
CA GLY A 119 8.01 -5.99 -5.30
C GLY A 119 7.80 -4.97 -6.41
N THR A 120 7.96 -5.43 -7.64
CA THR A 120 7.57 -4.70 -8.84
C THR A 120 7.13 -5.67 -9.92
N VAL A 121 6.44 -5.16 -10.93
CA VAL A 121 6.00 -5.94 -12.10
C VAL A 121 6.70 -5.41 -13.34
N GLY A 122 7.37 -6.31 -14.05
CA GLY A 122 7.90 -6.02 -15.37
C GLY A 122 6.85 -6.32 -16.44
N MET A 123 6.41 -5.31 -17.17
CA MET A 123 5.51 -5.48 -18.32
C MET A 123 6.30 -5.24 -19.61
N LEU A 124 6.14 -6.15 -20.56
CA LEU A 124 6.73 -6.08 -21.90
C LEU A 124 5.67 -5.69 -22.93
#